data_484167b1d17fd70c9ca25c3b998afc53
#
_entry.id   484167b1d17fd70c9ca25c3b998afc53
#
_cell.length_a   1.000
_cell.length_b   1.000
_cell.length_c   1.000
_cell.angle_alpha   90.00
_cell.angle_beta   90.00
_cell.angle_gamma   90.00
#
_symmetry.space_group_name_H-M   'P 1'
#
loop_
_entity.id
_entity.type
_entity.pdbx_description
1 polymer ?
#
loop_
_entity_poly.entity_id
_entity_poly.type
_entity_poly.pdbx_seq_one_letter_code
_entity_poly.pdbx_strand_id
1 'polypeptide(L)' 'MLINTEKPLTLNPTLDTLLAELGEECHTVLTLLHQLRLSNLSNDQKGDTLAELVGSITHLHVHTENLPDLIGDELLQLPD' A
#
# COMPACT_ATOMS: atom_id res chain seq x y z
N MET A 1 18.69 11.08 24.07
CA MET A 1 18.24 10.91 23.67
C MET A 1 17.60 10.83 23.30
N LEU A 2 17.30 11.15 23.24
CA LEU A 2 16.73 11.15 22.80
C LEU A 2 15.89 11.02 22.35
N ILE A 3 15.68 11.13 22.39
CA ILE A 3 14.99 11.09 21.94
C ILE A 3 14.27 11.09 21.21
N ASN A 4 14.22 11.61 21.05
CA ASN A 4 13.48 11.82 20.20
C ASN A 4 13.24 11.16 19.28
N THR A 5 13.68 10.88 19.38
CA THR A 5 13.40 10.07 18.60
C THR A 5 12.14 9.64 18.42
N GLU A 6 11.32 9.77 19.19
CA GLU A 6 10.09 9.42 18.96
C GLU A 6 9.31 10.37 18.30
N LYS A 7 9.84 11.39 17.79
CA LYS A 7 9.15 12.32 16.96
C LYS A 7 8.81 11.64 15.69
N PRO A 8 7.54 11.55 15.32
CA PRO A 8 7.17 10.89 14.09
C PRO A 8 7.74 11.64 12.91
N LEU A 9 7.99 10.92 11.83
CA LEU A 9 8.44 11.52 10.60
C LEU A 9 7.37 12.51 10.12
N THR A 10 7.77 13.75 9.87
CA THR A 10 6.83 14.76 9.43
C THR A 10 6.82 14.82 7.92
N LEU A 11 5.73 14.37 7.32
CA LEU A 11 5.54 14.41 5.89
C LEU A 11 4.42 15.36 5.54
N ASN A 12 4.36 15.74 4.28
CA ASN A 12 3.21 16.44 3.75
C ASN A 12 1.96 15.63 4.11
N PRO A 13 0.92 16.26 4.68
CA PRO A 13 -0.26 15.50 5.15
C PRO A 13 -0.93 14.69 4.06
N THR A 14 -1.00 15.21 2.83
CA THR A 14 -1.59 14.46 1.73
C THR A 14 -0.75 13.23 1.41
N LEU A 15 0.55 13.39 1.35
CA LEU A 15 1.43 12.27 1.08
C LEU A 15 1.36 11.24 2.20
N ASP A 16 1.31 11.70 3.44
CA ASP A 16 1.21 10.79 4.58
C ASP A 16 -0.04 9.92 4.49
N THR A 17 -1.18 10.54 4.15
CA THR A 17 -2.43 9.81 3.98
C THR A 17 -2.33 8.81 2.83
N LEU A 18 -1.75 9.22 1.70
CA LEU A 18 -1.62 8.34 0.55
C LEU A 18 -0.71 7.15 0.85
N LEU A 19 0.35 7.37 1.62
CA LEU A 19 1.24 6.27 1.99
C LEU A 19 0.56 5.30 2.95
N ALA A 20 -0.26 5.81 3.87
CA ALA A 20 -1.01 4.94 4.77
C ALA A 20 -1.99 4.08 3.99
N GLU A 21 -2.69 4.68 3.02
CA GLU A 21 -3.62 3.94 2.17
C GLU A 21 -2.89 2.91 1.30
N LEU A 22 -1.72 3.28 0.79
CA LEU A 22 -0.90 2.35 0.03
C LEU A 22 -0.55 1.13 0.88
N GLY A 23 -0.16 1.35 2.14
CA GLY A 23 0.15 0.26 3.04
C GLY A 23 -1.01 -0.68 3.24
N GLU A 24 -2.21 -0.13 3.41
CA GLU A 24 -3.41 -0.94 3.58
C GLU A 24 -3.73 -1.74 2.31
N GLU A 25 -3.57 -1.11 1.16
CA GLU A 25 -3.84 -1.80 -0.11
C GLU A 25 -2.84 -2.91 -0.37
N CYS A 26 -1.58 -2.67 -0.06
CA CYS A 26 -0.56 -3.70 -0.20
C CYS A 26 -0.84 -4.87 0.75
N HIS A 27 -1.32 -4.58 1.95
CA HIS A 27 -1.67 -5.63 2.90
C HIS A 27 -2.83 -6.47 2.35
N THR A 28 -3.84 -5.83 1.76
CA THR A 28 -4.96 -6.54 1.16
C THR A 28 -4.48 -7.46 0.04
N VAL A 29 -3.63 -6.95 -0.86
CA VAL A 29 -3.10 -7.76 -1.96
C VAL A 29 -2.32 -8.96 -1.40
N LEU A 30 -1.49 -8.72 -0.39
CA LEU A 30 -0.69 -9.79 0.20
C LEU A 30 -1.59 -10.86 0.83
N THR A 31 -2.65 -10.44 1.52
CA THR A 31 -3.62 -11.36 2.12
C THR A 31 -4.28 -12.21 1.04
N LEU A 32 -4.69 -11.61 -0.07
CA LEU A 32 -5.33 -12.36 -1.15
C LEU A 32 -4.36 -13.35 -1.79
N LEU A 33 -3.10 -12.96 -1.94
CA LEU A 33 -2.09 -13.86 -2.47
C LEU A 33 -1.88 -15.05 -1.55
N HIS A 34 -1.90 -14.84 -0.23
CA HIS A 34 -1.78 -15.93 0.72
C HIS A 34 -2.99 -16.85 0.65
N GLN A 35 -4.19 -16.29 0.47
CA GLN A 35 -5.39 -17.11 0.34
C GLN A 35 -5.32 -18.03 -0.87
N LEU A 36 -4.76 -17.55 -1.98
CA LEU A 36 -4.64 -18.36 -3.18
C LEU A 36 -3.70 -19.55 -3.01
N ARG A 37 -2.86 -19.53 -1.98
CA ARG A 37 -1.93 -20.63 -1.73
C ARG A 37 -2.46 -21.67 -0.77
N LEU A 38 -3.69 -21.49 -0.26
CA LEU A 38 -4.31 -22.48 0.61
C LEU A 38 -4.63 -23.73 -0.20
N SER A 39 -4.40 -24.89 0.41
CA SER A 39 -4.45 -26.14 -0.34
C SER A 39 -5.84 -26.67 -0.60
N ASN A 40 -6.85 -26.18 0.14
CA ASN A 40 -8.19 -26.75 0.00
C ASN A 40 -9.20 -25.76 -0.58
N LEU A 41 -8.75 -24.82 -1.40
CA LEU A 41 -9.67 -23.87 -2.02
C LEU A 41 -10.54 -24.57 -3.09
N SER A 42 -11.85 -24.31 -3.02
CA SER A 42 -12.73 -24.72 -4.09
C SER A 42 -12.55 -23.80 -5.29
N ASN A 43 -13.09 -24.19 -6.44
CA ASN A 43 -13.04 -23.34 -7.62
C ASN A 43 -13.79 -22.03 -7.40
N ASP A 44 -14.90 -22.05 -6.66
CA ASP A 44 -15.63 -20.83 -6.36
C ASP A 44 -14.79 -19.91 -5.49
N GLN A 45 -14.12 -20.45 -4.49
CA GLN A 45 -13.27 -19.64 -3.63
C GLN A 45 -12.09 -19.04 -4.38
N LYS A 46 -11.49 -19.83 -5.29
CA LYS A 46 -10.43 -19.31 -6.14
C LYS A 46 -10.94 -18.18 -7.01
N GLY A 47 -12.11 -18.36 -7.60
CA GLY A 47 -12.72 -17.34 -8.44
C GLY A 47 -12.98 -16.05 -7.69
N ASP A 48 -13.54 -16.17 -6.49
CA ASP A 48 -13.81 -14.99 -5.67
C ASP A 48 -12.51 -14.26 -5.30
N THR A 49 -11.51 -15.01 -4.89
CA THR A 49 -10.22 -14.40 -4.50
C THR A 49 -9.55 -13.73 -5.69
N LEU A 50 -9.58 -14.38 -6.86
CA LEU A 50 -8.99 -13.79 -8.06
C LEU A 50 -9.73 -12.53 -8.49
N ALA A 51 -11.06 -12.51 -8.35
CA ALA A 51 -11.84 -11.33 -8.68
C ALA A 51 -11.51 -10.18 -7.74
N GLU A 52 -11.37 -10.46 -6.44
CA GLU A 52 -10.96 -9.43 -5.50
C GLU A 52 -9.57 -8.93 -5.81
N LEU A 53 -8.69 -9.84 -6.22
CA LEU A 53 -7.32 -9.47 -6.54
C LEU A 53 -7.27 -8.53 -7.74
N VAL A 54 -8.10 -8.78 -8.76
CA VAL A 54 -8.19 -7.87 -9.91
C VAL A 54 -8.59 -6.47 -9.44
N GLY A 55 -9.61 -6.38 -8.59
CA GLY A 55 -10.06 -5.10 -8.09
C GLY A 55 -9.00 -4.39 -7.25
N SER A 56 -8.32 -5.14 -6.38
CA SER A 56 -7.30 -4.55 -5.51
C SER A 56 -6.10 -4.07 -6.30
N ILE A 57 -5.67 -4.83 -7.31
CA ILE A 57 -4.53 -4.44 -8.14
C ILE A 57 -4.89 -3.22 -8.99
N THR A 58 -6.12 -3.18 -9.52
CA THR A 58 -6.57 -2.03 -10.29
C THR A 58 -6.57 -0.77 -9.42
N HIS A 59 -7.09 -0.90 -8.19
CA HIS A 59 -7.12 0.22 -7.27
C HIS A 59 -5.71 0.66 -6.91
N LEU A 60 -4.81 -0.30 -6.67
CA LEU A 60 -3.42 -0.01 -6.36
C LEU A 60 -2.74 0.71 -7.51
N HIS A 61 -3.01 0.29 -8.74
CA HIS A 61 -2.44 0.92 -9.93
C HIS A 61 -2.84 2.40 -10.01
N VAL A 62 -4.14 2.67 -9.85
CA VAL A 62 -4.64 4.05 -9.91
C VAL A 62 -4.05 4.88 -8.77
N HIS A 63 -4.02 4.30 -7.58
CA HIS A 63 -3.58 5.00 -6.39
C HIS A 63 -2.09 5.34 -6.45
N THR A 64 -1.29 4.51 -7.10
CA THR A 64 0.16 4.72 -7.14
C THR A 64 0.61 5.49 -8.36
N GLU A 65 -0.31 5.87 -9.25
CA GLU A 65 0.06 6.48 -10.52
C GLU A 65 0.91 7.73 -10.33
N ASN A 66 0.55 8.59 -9.38
CA ASN A 66 1.27 9.83 -9.15
C ASN A 66 2.15 9.81 -7.90
N LEU A 67 2.18 8.69 -7.19
CA LEU A 67 2.92 8.62 -5.95
C LEU A 67 4.43 8.84 -6.10
N PRO A 68 5.08 8.30 -7.13
CA PRO A 68 6.52 8.54 -7.28
C PRO A 68 6.85 10.03 -7.38
N ASP A 69 6.01 10.81 -8.07
CA ASP A 69 6.25 12.24 -8.19
C ASP A 69 6.07 12.95 -6.85
N LEU A 70 5.05 12.56 -6.09
CA LEU A 70 4.80 13.15 -4.78
C LEU A 70 5.92 12.81 -3.80
N ILE A 71 6.38 11.58 -3.84
CA ILE A 71 7.50 11.15 -3.00
C ILE A 71 8.77 11.90 -3.39
N GLY A 72 8.99 12.06 -4.70
CA GLY A 72 10.14 12.79 -5.19
C GLY A 72 10.14 14.23 -4.74
N ASP A 73 8.98 14.88 -4.76
CA ASP A 73 8.86 16.26 -4.30
C ASP A 73 9.21 16.35 -2.81
N GLU A 74 8.72 15.39 -2.02
CA GLU A 74 9.00 15.39 -0.60
C GLU A 74 10.50 15.16 -0.35
N LEU A 75 11.09 14.27 -1.14
CA LEU A 75 12.52 13.98 -1.03
C LEU A 75 13.35 15.24 -1.27
N LEU A 76 12.96 16.06 -2.24
CA LEU A 76 13.68 17.29 -2.56
C LEU A 76 13.58 18.32 -1.45
N GLN A 77 12.61 18.21 -0.57
CA GLN A 77 12.43 19.17 0.50
C GLN A 77 13.10 18.75 1.80
N LEU A 78 13.69 17.58 1.85
CA LEU A 78 14.37 17.14 3.05
C LEU A 78 15.67 17.93 3.23
N PRO A 79 15.98 18.31 4.46
CA PRO A 79 17.24 19.01 4.70
C PRO A 79 18.44 18.09 4.50
N ASP A 80 19.57 18.68 4.19
CA ASP A 80 20.82 17.91 4.00
C ASP A 80 21.37 17.34 5.29
#